data_341fa571563e92f51bb0083e2d0ab393
#
_entry.id   341fa571563e92f51bb0083e2d0ab393
#
_cell.length_a   1.000
_cell.length_b   1.000
_cell.length_c   1.000
_cell.angle_alpha   90.00
_cell.angle_beta   90.00
_cell.angle_gamma   90.00
#
_symmetry.space_group_name_H-M   'P 1'
#
loop_
_entity.id
_entity.type
_entity.pdbx_description
1 polymer ?
#
loop_
_entity_poly.entity_id
_entity_poly.type
_entity_poly.pdbx_seq_one_letter_code
_entity_poly.pdbx_strand_id
1 'polypeptide(L)'
;RFRRDVSPGLSEIRGACDRLLREGERPAPSVMIAAGSGFLHLWLLPYLTAMKQAFPDVTFTLRPTDRADDPELQAADIAIRFGPHLPQEESQLLAAEEIFPVCSPDYARRHGLGSELRASDLPHVTLLHQDIDDPRWLDWPQWCDQAGMTLAPGEGYFAYHNYALMLHATFAHQGVALGWSILVKEYLKNGQLIALGPRVRREEYGYWLSAKHHRSAVVQPICEWLMAAMQRHEATYAGL
;
A
#
# COMPACT_ATOMS: atom_id res chain seq x y z
N ARG A 1 -52.52 15.86 34.68
CA ARG A 1 -51.56 16.97 34.78
C ARG A 1 -50.20 16.49 35.28
N PHE A 2 -50.09 15.85 36.43
CA PHE A 2 -48.85 15.37 37.06
C PHE A 2 -47.95 14.53 36.12
N ARG A 3 -48.55 13.64 35.29
CA ARG A 3 -47.82 12.75 34.37
C ARG A 3 -47.18 13.53 33.18
N ARG A 4 -47.76 14.69 32.82
CA ARG A 4 -47.22 15.51 31.71
C ARG A 4 -46.04 16.38 32.15
N ASP A 5 -45.97 16.72 33.41
CA ASP A 5 -44.93 17.64 33.93
C ASP A 5 -43.70 16.87 34.43
N VAL A 6 -43.83 15.54 34.74
CA VAL A 6 -42.73 14.71 35.21
C VAL A 6 -42.02 13.92 34.11
N SER A 7 -42.71 13.65 32.99
CA SER A 7 -42.15 12.88 31.84
C SER A 7 -40.92 13.54 31.20
N PRO A 8 -40.85 14.86 30.98
CA PRO A 8 -39.65 15.50 30.43
C PRO A 8 -38.44 15.35 31.36
N GLY A 9 -38.61 15.62 32.65
CA GLY A 9 -37.53 15.51 33.63
C GLY A 9 -36.96 14.09 33.76
N LEU A 10 -37.82 13.06 33.73
CA LEU A 10 -37.38 11.67 33.73
C LEU A 10 -36.64 11.30 32.43
N SER A 11 -37.06 11.87 31.29
CA SER A 11 -36.35 11.67 30.02
C SER A 11 -34.98 12.36 29.99
N GLU A 12 -34.86 13.54 30.60
CA GLU A 12 -33.57 14.22 30.75
C GLU A 12 -32.63 13.46 31.71
N ILE A 13 -33.12 13.00 32.84
CA ILE A 13 -32.34 12.18 33.79
C ILE A 13 -31.91 10.88 33.13
N ARG A 14 -32.81 10.18 32.42
CA ARG A 14 -32.44 8.98 31.66
C ARG A 14 -31.38 9.28 30.61
N GLY A 15 -31.54 10.35 29.85
CA GLY A 15 -30.55 10.79 28.85
C GLY A 15 -29.19 11.18 29.45
N ALA A 16 -29.18 11.75 30.67
CA ALA A 16 -27.98 12.05 31.42
C ALA A 16 -27.33 10.75 31.97
N CYS A 17 -28.11 9.81 32.51
CA CYS A 17 -27.61 8.50 32.93
C CYS A 17 -27.06 7.68 31.76
N ASP A 18 -27.73 7.67 30.60
CA ASP A 18 -27.27 7.00 29.39
C ASP A 18 -25.98 7.63 28.86
N ARG A 19 -25.79 8.94 28.98
CA ARG A 19 -24.51 9.61 28.67
C ARG A 19 -23.42 9.19 29.65
N LEU A 20 -23.66 9.22 30.95
CA LEU A 20 -22.69 8.83 31.96
C LEU A 20 -22.32 7.35 31.88
N LEU A 21 -23.26 6.47 31.56
CA LEU A 21 -22.98 5.04 31.32
C LEU A 21 -22.11 4.85 30.04
N ARG A 22 -22.32 5.65 29.01
CA ARG A 22 -21.45 5.66 27.80
C ARG A 22 -20.11 6.33 28.05
N GLU A 23 -20.01 7.31 28.93
CA GLU A 23 -18.75 7.92 29.38
C GLU A 23 -17.92 6.97 30.27
N GLY A 24 -18.54 5.96 30.88
CA GLY A 24 -17.86 4.90 31.62
C GLY A 24 -17.20 3.84 30.69
N GLU A 25 -17.72 3.65 29.49
CA GLU A 25 -17.05 2.90 28.42
C GLU A 25 -16.09 3.87 27.74
N ARG A 26 -14.81 3.84 28.09
CA ARG A 26 -13.79 4.54 27.28
C ARG A 26 -13.99 4.08 25.84
N PRO A 27 -14.29 4.98 24.89
CA PRO A 27 -14.43 4.56 23.51
C PRO A 27 -13.16 3.81 23.12
N ALA A 28 -13.32 2.67 22.47
CA ALA A 28 -12.19 1.90 21.99
C ALA A 28 -11.22 2.84 21.25
N PRO A 29 -9.91 2.79 21.57
CA PRO A 29 -8.94 3.66 20.89
C PRO A 29 -9.05 3.47 19.38
N SER A 30 -9.14 4.59 18.66
CA SER A 30 -9.21 4.58 17.20
C SER A 30 -7.87 5.00 16.65
N VAL A 31 -7.35 4.26 15.67
CA VAL A 31 -6.08 4.54 15.00
C VAL A 31 -6.31 4.62 13.49
N MET A 32 -5.97 5.76 12.91
CA MET A 32 -6.03 5.99 11.46
C MET A 32 -4.67 5.71 10.83
N ILE A 33 -4.67 4.78 9.87
CA ILE A 33 -3.50 4.43 9.06
C ILE A 33 -3.74 4.97 7.65
N ALA A 34 -2.88 5.89 7.19
CA ALA A 34 -2.89 6.41 5.84
C ALA A 34 -1.71 5.85 5.04
N ALA A 35 -1.97 5.38 3.83
CA ALA A 35 -0.95 4.87 2.93
C ALA A 35 -1.45 4.85 1.48
N GLY A 36 -0.54 4.67 0.53
CA GLY A 36 -0.90 4.48 -0.87
C GLY A 36 -1.91 3.34 -1.07
N SER A 37 -2.87 3.53 -1.99
CA SER A 37 -3.92 2.55 -2.25
C SER A 37 -3.36 1.17 -2.60
N GLY A 38 -2.30 1.11 -3.40
CA GLY A 38 -1.58 -0.14 -3.73
C GLY A 38 -1.02 -0.83 -2.49
N PHE A 39 -0.39 -0.08 -1.58
CA PHE A 39 0.15 -0.63 -0.34
C PHE A 39 -0.96 -1.17 0.58
N LEU A 40 -2.02 -0.41 0.78
CA LEU A 40 -3.17 -0.86 1.59
C LEU A 40 -3.78 -2.13 1.01
N HIS A 41 -4.01 -2.16 -0.29
CA HIS A 41 -4.72 -3.25 -0.95
C HIS A 41 -3.87 -4.53 -1.06
N LEU A 42 -2.61 -4.40 -1.48
CA LEU A 42 -1.78 -5.55 -1.86
C LEU A 42 -0.92 -6.07 -0.71
N TRP A 43 -0.51 -5.18 0.21
CA TRP A 43 0.31 -5.60 1.34
C TRP A 43 -0.47 -5.64 2.66
N LEU A 44 -1.21 -4.58 3.05
CA LEU A 44 -1.80 -4.50 4.39
C LEU A 44 -3.06 -5.36 4.54
N LEU A 45 -3.95 -5.40 3.53
CA LEU A 45 -5.21 -6.17 3.61
C LEU A 45 -5.01 -7.64 4.02
N PRO A 46 -4.05 -8.40 3.50
CA PRO A 46 -3.78 -9.77 3.94
C PRO A 46 -3.45 -9.89 5.44
N TYR A 47 -2.90 -8.84 6.04
CA TYR A 47 -2.49 -8.82 7.45
C TYR A 47 -3.56 -8.31 8.42
N LEU A 48 -4.70 -7.78 7.95
CA LEU A 48 -5.71 -7.16 8.82
C LEU A 48 -6.26 -8.10 9.89
N THR A 49 -6.47 -9.37 9.57
CA THR A 49 -6.94 -10.35 10.55
C THR A 49 -5.92 -10.54 11.67
N ALA A 50 -4.64 -10.70 11.33
CA ALA A 50 -3.57 -10.84 12.32
C ALA A 50 -3.37 -9.56 13.15
N MET A 51 -3.49 -8.39 12.49
CA MET A 51 -3.42 -7.09 13.16
C MET A 51 -4.58 -6.92 14.16
N LYS A 52 -5.81 -7.29 13.78
CA LYS A 52 -6.97 -7.24 14.69
C LYS A 52 -6.86 -8.22 15.83
N GLN A 53 -6.25 -9.38 15.63
CA GLN A 53 -5.96 -10.34 16.72
C GLN A 53 -4.91 -9.80 17.70
N ALA A 54 -3.88 -9.09 17.17
CA ALA A 54 -2.86 -8.47 18.02
C ALA A 54 -3.39 -7.26 18.83
N PHE A 55 -4.38 -6.55 18.29
CA PHE A 55 -4.94 -5.33 18.88
C PHE A 55 -6.49 -5.40 18.92
N PRO A 56 -7.07 -6.30 19.71
CA PRO A 56 -8.53 -6.57 19.71
C PRO A 56 -9.37 -5.36 20.10
N ASP A 57 -8.84 -4.49 20.96
CA ASP A 57 -9.56 -3.33 21.50
C ASP A 57 -9.40 -2.07 20.65
N VAL A 58 -8.58 -2.11 19.55
CA VAL A 58 -8.34 -0.95 18.68
C VAL A 58 -9.28 -0.97 17.50
N THR A 59 -9.90 0.17 17.21
CA THR A 59 -10.62 0.42 15.94
C THR A 59 -9.65 0.99 14.91
N PHE A 60 -9.51 0.32 13.77
CA PHE A 60 -8.64 0.79 12.68
C PHE A 60 -9.45 1.47 11.58
N THR A 61 -8.97 2.62 11.13
CA THR A 61 -9.46 3.31 9.94
C THR A 61 -8.34 3.36 8.91
N LEU A 62 -8.58 2.80 7.72
CA LEU A 62 -7.61 2.84 6.61
C LEU A 62 -7.97 3.96 5.65
N ARG A 63 -7.01 4.81 5.33
CA ARG A 63 -7.16 5.95 4.40
C ARG A 63 -6.22 5.79 3.21
N PRO A 64 -6.73 5.55 2.01
CA PRO A 64 -5.90 5.56 0.80
C PRO A 64 -5.47 6.98 0.45
N THR A 65 -4.18 7.16 0.16
CA THR A 65 -3.56 8.46 -0.14
C THR A 65 -2.49 8.27 -1.20
N ASP A 66 -2.86 8.46 -2.47
CA ASP A 66 -1.92 8.24 -3.59
C ASP A 66 -1.08 9.49 -3.92
N ARG A 67 -1.43 10.65 -3.35
CA ARG A 67 -0.69 11.91 -3.52
C ARG A 67 0.22 12.20 -2.34
N ALA A 68 1.41 12.76 -2.61
CA ALA A 68 2.38 13.12 -1.57
C ALA A 68 1.89 14.23 -0.63
N ASP A 69 1.10 15.15 -1.16
CA ASP A 69 0.58 16.32 -0.48
C ASP A 69 -0.83 16.11 0.11
N ASP A 70 -1.28 14.84 0.20
CA ASP A 70 -2.60 14.52 0.72
C ASP A 70 -2.71 14.91 2.22
N PRO A 71 -3.67 15.76 2.60
CA PRO A 71 -3.87 16.13 3.99
C PRO A 71 -4.15 14.93 4.92
N GLU A 72 -4.68 13.85 4.42
CA GLU A 72 -4.94 12.62 5.19
C GLU A 72 -3.65 11.98 5.70
N LEU A 73 -2.52 12.09 4.96
CA LEU A 73 -1.20 11.64 5.44
C LEU A 73 -0.77 12.40 6.70
N GLN A 74 -1.01 13.73 6.72
CA GLN A 74 -0.67 14.56 7.87
C GLN A 74 -1.65 14.38 9.03
N ALA A 75 -2.91 14.06 8.75
CA ALA A 75 -3.95 13.85 9.75
C ALA A 75 -3.86 12.49 10.44
N ALA A 76 -3.26 11.49 9.78
CA ALA A 76 -3.17 10.12 10.26
C ALA A 76 -2.36 9.97 11.56
N ASP A 77 -2.72 8.96 12.35
CA ASP A 77 -1.91 8.54 13.51
C ASP A 77 -0.65 7.82 13.05
N ILE A 78 -0.77 7.03 11.97
CA ILE A 78 0.33 6.32 11.30
C ILE A 78 0.22 6.61 9.81
N ALA A 79 1.29 7.15 9.21
CA ALA A 79 1.39 7.35 7.78
C ALA A 79 2.49 6.46 7.18
N ILE A 80 2.17 5.79 6.07
CA ILE A 80 3.14 5.01 5.29
C ILE A 80 3.24 5.67 3.92
N ARG A 81 4.33 6.38 3.72
CA ARG A 81 4.60 7.18 2.52
C ARG A 81 5.59 6.47 1.62
N PHE A 82 5.29 6.41 0.33
CA PHE A 82 6.25 6.00 -0.69
C PHE A 82 7.01 7.22 -1.24
N GLY A 83 8.30 7.08 -1.48
CA GLY A 83 9.16 8.09 -2.09
C GLY A 83 10.55 8.15 -1.46
N PRO A 84 11.30 9.24 -1.72
CA PRO A 84 12.60 9.44 -1.12
C PRO A 84 12.49 9.70 0.39
N HIS A 85 13.58 9.42 1.11
CA HIS A 85 13.70 9.82 2.50
C HIS A 85 13.62 11.35 2.64
N LEU A 86 12.82 11.82 3.57
CA LEU A 86 12.73 13.25 3.92
C LEU A 86 13.41 13.47 5.27
N PRO A 87 14.62 14.08 5.31
CA PRO A 87 15.41 14.22 6.55
C PRO A 87 14.71 15.01 7.66
N GLN A 88 13.74 15.88 7.29
CA GLN A 88 12.94 16.66 8.23
C GLN A 88 11.79 15.88 8.87
N GLU A 89 11.49 14.69 8.36
CA GLU A 89 10.43 13.83 8.89
C GLU A 89 11.02 12.76 9.81
N GLU A 90 10.46 12.61 11.00
CA GLU A 90 10.77 11.48 11.86
C GLU A 90 10.07 10.23 11.32
N SER A 91 10.77 9.50 10.47
CA SER A 91 10.26 8.32 9.80
C SER A 91 11.27 7.16 9.80
N GLN A 92 10.76 5.94 9.74
CA GLN A 92 11.56 4.72 9.68
C GLN A 92 11.34 4.04 8.32
N LEU A 93 12.41 3.53 7.72
CA LEU A 93 12.30 2.74 6.50
C LEU A 93 11.57 1.42 6.81
N LEU A 94 10.39 1.26 6.22
CA LEU A 94 9.59 0.04 6.33
C LEU A 94 10.04 -0.99 5.29
N ALA A 95 10.24 -0.56 4.03
CA ALA A 95 10.77 -1.40 2.95
C ALA A 95 11.49 -0.54 1.90
N ALA A 96 12.64 -1.03 1.43
CA ALA A 96 13.36 -0.41 0.33
C ALA A 96 12.65 -0.64 -1.01
N GLU A 97 12.88 0.24 -1.97
CA GLU A 97 12.35 0.09 -3.31
C GLU A 97 13.16 -0.92 -4.12
N GLU A 98 12.45 -1.84 -4.76
CA GLU A 98 12.95 -2.68 -5.84
C GLU A 98 11.84 -2.88 -6.85
N ILE A 99 12.13 -2.61 -8.14
CA ILE A 99 11.16 -2.65 -9.23
C ILE A 99 11.69 -3.53 -10.34
N PHE A 100 10.81 -4.35 -10.90
CA PHE A 100 11.09 -5.20 -12.06
C PHE A 100 9.80 -5.46 -12.85
N PRO A 101 9.90 -5.78 -14.15
CA PRO A 101 8.75 -6.16 -14.94
C PRO A 101 8.13 -7.46 -14.43
N VAL A 102 6.80 -7.51 -14.43
CA VAL A 102 6.01 -8.69 -14.08
C VAL A 102 4.93 -8.95 -15.10
N CYS A 103 4.62 -10.20 -15.36
CA CYS A 103 3.44 -10.59 -16.11
C CYS A 103 2.89 -11.91 -15.59
N SER A 104 1.71 -12.32 -16.06
CA SER A 104 1.21 -13.66 -15.79
C SER A 104 1.99 -14.71 -16.57
N PRO A 105 2.11 -15.96 -16.05
CA PRO A 105 2.78 -17.06 -16.77
C PRO A 105 2.15 -17.31 -18.14
N ASP A 106 0.83 -17.14 -18.27
CA ASP A 106 0.10 -17.34 -19.52
C ASP A 106 0.46 -16.31 -20.57
N TYR A 107 0.63 -15.05 -20.16
CA TYR A 107 1.08 -13.99 -21.05
C TYR A 107 2.49 -14.27 -21.54
N ALA A 108 3.40 -14.61 -20.66
CA ALA A 108 4.78 -14.95 -21.02
C ALA A 108 4.86 -16.09 -22.02
N ARG A 109 4.12 -17.19 -21.79
CA ARG A 109 4.09 -18.32 -22.74
C ARG A 109 3.59 -17.93 -24.12
N ARG A 110 2.52 -17.12 -24.19
CA ARG A 110 1.95 -16.67 -25.48
C ARG A 110 2.89 -15.76 -26.27
N HIS A 111 3.71 -14.98 -25.58
CA HIS A 111 4.64 -14.04 -26.19
C HIS A 111 6.09 -14.56 -26.24
N GLY A 112 6.35 -15.81 -25.83
CA GLY A 112 7.68 -16.42 -25.84
C GLY A 112 8.70 -15.73 -24.94
N LEU A 113 8.23 -15.06 -23.85
CA LEU A 113 9.09 -14.38 -22.90
C LEU A 113 9.84 -15.37 -22.02
N GLY A 114 11.14 -15.14 -21.85
CA GLY A 114 11.98 -15.89 -20.91
C GLY A 114 11.94 -15.32 -19.49
N SER A 115 13.00 -15.59 -18.73
CA SER A 115 13.17 -15.04 -17.36
C SER A 115 13.58 -13.57 -17.34
N GLU A 116 13.94 -13.00 -18.48
CA GLU A 116 14.37 -11.61 -18.63
C GLU A 116 13.64 -10.96 -19.79
N LEU A 117 13.10 -9.77 -19.56
CA LEU A 117 12.58 -8.90 -20.59
C LEU A 117 13.77 -8.23 -21.30
N ARG A 118 13.87 -8.42 -22.60
CA ARG A 118 14.94 -7.85 -23.43
C ARG A 118 14.45 -6.64 -24.19
N ALA A 119 15.35 -5.75 -24.57
CA ALA A 119 15.01 -4.61 -25.42
C ALA A 119 14.30 -5.03 -26.72
N SER A 120 14.65 -6.21 -27.28
CA SER A 120 14.00 -6.79 -28.46
C SER A 120 12.56 -7.23 -28.24
N ASP A 121 12.16 -7.48 -27.00
CA ASP A 121 10.83 -7.96 -26.66
C ASP A 121 9.83 -6.80 -26.51
N LEU A 122 10.33 -5.61 -26.11
CA LEU A 122 9.52 -4.42 -25.83
C LEU A 122 8.55 -4.03 -26.97
N PRO A 123 8.93 -4.08 -28.26
CA PRO A 123 8.00 -3.76 -29.36
C PRO A 123 6.91 -4.81 -29.58
N HIS A 124 7.04 -5.98 -28.97
CA HIS A 124 6.17 -7.14 -29.20
C HIS A 124 5.27 -7.47 -28.00
N VAL A 125 5.36 -6.69 -26.93
CA VAL A 125 4.56 -6.87 -25.71
C VAL A 125 3.75 -5.63 -25.42
N THR A 126 2.60 -5.82 -24.78
CA THR A 126 1.79 -4.72 -24.27
C THR A 126 2.36 -4.26 -22.94
N LEU A 127 2.85 -3.04 -22.85
CA LEU A 127 3.27 -2.43 -21.60
C LEU A 127 2.06 -1.77 -20.95
N LEU A 128 1.80 -2.12 -19.68
CA LEU A 128 0.75 -1.53 -18.88
C LEU A 128 1.33 -0.32 -18.13
N HIS A 129 0.71 0.84 -18.33
CA HIS A 129 1.20 2.10 -17.81
C HIS A 129 0.39 2.55 -16.61
N GLN A 130 1.07 3.02 -15.58
CA GLN A 130 0.44 3.75 -14.50
C GLN A 130 0.39 5.23 -14.90
N ASP A 131 -0.81 5.78 -14.99
CA ASP A 131 -1.02 7.20 -15.31
C ASP A 131 -1.15 7.99 -14.00
N ILE A 132 0.01 8.27 -13.40
CA ILE A 132 0.11 9.13 -12.21
C ILE A 132 1.16 10.18 -12.55
N ASP A 133 0.72 11.44 -12.58
CA ASP A 133 1.62 12.59 -12.69
C ASP A 133 2.31 12.86 -11.33
N ASP A 134 3.16 11.91 -10.95
CA ASP A 134 3.90 11.95 -9.70
C ASP A 134 5.31 11.35 -9.92
N PRO A 135 6.36 12.16 -9.86
CA PRO A 135 7.74 11.75 -10.15
C PRO A 135 8.31 10.73 -9.14
N ARG A 136 7.60 10.43 -8.07
CA ARG A 136 8.01 9.37 -7.14
C ARG A 136 7.88 7.99 -7.76
N TRP A 137 6.91 7.80 -8.64
CA TRP A 137 6.66 6.52 -9.30
C TRP A 137 7.50 6.38 -10.56
N LEU A 138 8.20 5.27 -10.69
CA LEU A 138 8.99 4.96 -11.87
C LEU A 138 8.06 4.54 -13.02
N ASP A 139 8.17 5.22 -14.15
CA ASP A 139 7.49 4.83 -15.38
C ASP A 139 8.35 3.92 -16.28
N TRP A 140 7.79 3.42 -17.37
CA TRP A 140 8.51 2.56 -18.30
C TRP A 140 9.73 3.22 -18.93
N PRO A 141 9.67 4.48 -19.43
CA PRO A 141 10.85 5.19 -19.92
C PRO A 141 11.99 5.27 -18.91
N GLN A 142 11.68 5.67 -17.68
CA GLN A 142 12.65 5.80 -16.59
C GLN A 142 13.22 4.43 -16.16
N TRP A 143 12.36 3.40 -16.09
CA TRP A 143 12.82 2.05 -15.78
C TRP A 143 13.75 1.51 -16.88
N CYS A 144 13.40 1.68 -18.16
CA CYS A 144 14.23 1.28 -19.28
C CYS A 144 15.60 1.98 -19.26
N ASP A 145 15.62 3.29 -18.99
CA ASP A 145 16.88 4.04 -18.87
C ASP A 145 17.80 3.46 -17.79
N GLN A 146 17.26 3.21 -16.59
CA GLN A 146 18.00 2.60 -15.48
C GLN A 146 18.40 1.13 -15.74
N ALA A 147 17.62 0.41 -16.54
CA ALA A 147 17.92 -0.96 -16.95
C ALA A 147 18.89 -1.01 -18.15
N GLY A 148 19.33 0.14 -18.69
CA GLY A 148 20.21 0.21 -19.86
C GLY A 148 19.51 -0.19 -21.16
N MET A 149 18.18 -0.01 -21.25
CA MET A 149 17.37 -0.35 -22.41
C MET A 149 16.84 0.92 -23.09
N THR A 150 16.57 0.83 -24.38
CA THR A 150 15.91 1.91 -25.12
C THR A 150 14.46 1.52 -25.37
N LEU A 151 13.52 2.34 -24.88
CA LEU A 151 12.11 2.20 -25.19
C LEU A 151 11.82 3.00 -26.48
N ALA A 152 11.36 2.30 -27.53
CA ALA A 152 10.86 2.99 -28.72
C ALA A 152 9.56 3.73 -28.39
N PRO A 153 9.28 4.89 -29.05
CA PRO A 153 7.96 5.51 -28.93
C PRO A 153 6.88 4.50 -29.30
N GLY A 154 5.99 4.22 -28.34
CA GLY A 154 4.90 3.26 -28.52
C GLY A 154 3.68 3.92 -29.18
N GLU A 155 2.84 3.09 -29.81
CA GLU A 155 1.48 3.46 -30.17
C GLU A 155 0.62 3.56 -28.89
N GLY A 156 -0.63 4.04 -29.00
CA GLY A 156 -1.51 4.26 -27.85
C GLY A 156 -1.59 3.08 -26.87
N TYR A 157 -1.62 3.37 -25.59
CA TYR A 157 -1.63 2.39 -24.50
C TYR A 157 -2.82 2.64 -23.55
N PHE A 158 -3.15 1.62 -22.75
CA PHE A 158 -4.07 1.80 -21.64
C PHE A 158 -3.31 2.32 -20.42
N ALA A 159 -3.77 3.44 -19.89
CA ALA A 159 -3.24 4.05 -18.69
C ALA A 159 -4.13 3.75 -17.48
N TYR A 160 -3.54 3.40 -16.36
CA TYR A 160 -4.24 3.02 -15.13
C TYR A 160 -3.91 4.01 -14.02
N HIS A 161 -4.91 4.74 -13.51
CA HIS A 161 -4.72 5.65 -12.37
C HIS A 161 -4.54 4.90 -11.03
N ASN A 162 -4.85 3.60 -10.98
CA ASN A 162 -4.76 2.79 -9.79
C ASN A 162 -3.86 1.58 -10.02
N TYR A 163 -2.83 1.44 -9.18
CA TYR A 163 -1.84 0.36 -9.29
C TYR A 163 -2.47 -1.04 -9.15
N ALA A 164 -3.41 -1.22 -8.21
CA ALA A 164 -4.07 -2.51 -8.04
C ALA A 164 -4.89 -2.89 -9.28
N LEU A 165 -5.56 -1.93 -9.92
CA LEU A 165 -6.27 -2.17 -11.19
C LEU A 165 -5.31 -2.57 -12.31
N MET A 166 -4.13 -1.94 -12.41
CA MET A 166 -3.09 -2.32 -13.36
C MET A 166 -2.61 -3.76 -13.13
N LEU A 167 -2.39 -4.17 -11.87
CA LEU A 167 -2.05 -5.56 -11.56
C LEU A 167 -3.19 -6.53 -11.88
N HIS A 168 -4.45 -6.16 -11.69
CA HIS A 168 -5.56 -6.97 -12.15
C HIS A 168 -5.56 -7.19 -13.66
N ALA A 169 -5.23 -6.18 -14.45
CA ALA A 169 -5.03 -6.35 -15.89
C ALA A 169 -3.85 -7.30 -16.21
N THR A 170 -2.78 -7.25 -15.41
CA THR A 170 -1.66 -8.19 -15.52
C THR A 170 -2.09 -9.64 -15.23
N PHE A 171 -2.88 -9.87 -14.17
CA PHE A 171 -3.46 -11.18 -13.86
C PHE A 171 -4.40 -11.67 -14.97
N ALA A 172 -5.13 -10.74 -15.61
CA ALA A 172 -6.00 -11.03 -16.74
C ALA A 172 -5.24 -11.20 -18.07
N HIS A 173 -3.92 -11.36 -18.02
CA HIS A 173 -3.06 -11.62 -19.18
C HIS A 173 -3.05 -10.51 -20.24
N GLN A 174 -3.23 -9.25 -19.82
CA GLN A 174 -3.32 -8.10 -20.74
C GLN A 174 -1.96 -7.51 -21.12
N GLY A 175 -0.90 -7.77 -20.33
CA GLY A 175 0.41 -7.20 -20.60
C GLY A 175 1.44 -7.43 -19.49
N VAL A 176 2.51 -6.66 -19.61
CA VAL A 176 3.63 -6.57 -18.67
C VAL A 176 3.49 -5.27 -17.87
N ALA A 177 3.56 -5.34 -16.56
CA ALA A 177 3.54 -4.19 -15.66
C ALA A 177 4.87 -4.04 -14.92
N LEU A 178 5.17 -2.84 -14.42
CA LEU A 178 6.24 -2.66 -13.44
C LEU A 178 5.72 -3.11 -12.07
N GLY A 179 6.43 -4.05 -11.46
CA GLY A 179 6.11 -4.63 -10.15
C GLY A 179 7.02 -4.05 -9.07
N TRP A 180 6.43 -3.37 -8.08
CA TRP A 180 7.13 -3.04 -6.83
C TRP A 180 7.24 -4.30 -5.99
N SER A 181 8.47 -4.72 -5.69
CA SER A 181 8.81 -5.99 -5.06
C SER A 181 7.89 -6.34 -3.89
N ILE A 182 7.75 -5.44 -2.91
CA ILE A 182 6.94 -5.70 -1.71
C ILE A 182 5.45 -5.94 -1.98
N LEU A 183 4.93 -5.39 -3.09
CA LEU A 183 3.52 -5.49 -3.46
C LEU A 183 3.21 -6.74 -4.29
N VAL A 184 4.23 -7.31 -4.96
CA VAL A 184 4.03 -8.43 -5.90
C VAL A 184 4.62 -9.76 -5.43
N LYS A 185 5.43 -9.77 -4.36
CA LYS A 185 6.13 -10.98 -3.86
C LYS A 185 5.20 -12.17 -3.61
N GLU A 186 4.03 -11.94 -3.02
CA GLU A 186 3.07 -13.00 -2.76
C GLU A 186 2.55 -13.63 -4.05
N TYR A 187 2.29 -12.81 -5.06
CA TYR A 187 1.80 -13.26 -6.37
C TYR A 187 2.87 -14.00 -7.19
N LEU A 188 4.15 -13.66 -6.98
CA LEU A 188 5.28 -14.40 -7.54
C LEU A 188 5.39 -15.78 -6.89
N LYS A 189 5.31 -15.85 -5.54
CA LYS A 189 5.43 -17.11 -4.80
C LYS A 189 4.32 -18.10 -5.14
N ASN A 190 3.10 -17.64 -5.29
CA ASN A 190 1.97 -18.52 -5.62
C ASN A 190 1.79 -18.75 -7.13
N GLY A 191 2.72 -18.24 -7.95
CA GLY A 191 2.77 -18.47 -9.40
C GLY A 191 1.72 -17.73 -10.22
N GLN A 192 1.07 -16.72 -9.65
CA GLN A 192 0.13 -15.87 -10.39
C GLN A 192 0.88 -14.85 -11.27
N LEU A 193 2.08 -14.45 -10.86
CA LEU A 193 2.99 -13.62 -11.63
C LEU A 193 4.34 -14.30 -11.76
N ILE A 194 5.09 -13.90 -12.78
CA ILE A 194 6.52 -14.16 -12.93
C ILE A 194 7.25 -12.83 -13.07
N ALA A 195 8.46 -12.78 -12.53
CA ALA A 195 9.36 -11.65 -12.71
C ALA A 195 10.14 -11.82 -14.02
N LEU A 196 10.30 -10.72 -14.74
CA LEU A 196 11.03 -10.64 -15.99
C LEU A 196 12.19 -9.65 -15.81
N GLY A 197 13.23 -9.99 -15.04
CA GLY A 197 14.36 -9.09 -14.74
C GLY A 197 14.68 -8.06 -15.85
N PRO A 198 15.60 -7.14 -15.71
CA PRO A 198 16.42 -6.86 -14.55
C PRO A 198 15.65 -6.15 -13.41
N ARG A 199 16.29 -6.13 -12.24
CA ARG A 199 15.78 -5.43 -11.06
C ARG A 199 16.44 -4.05 -10.97
N VAL A 200 15.62 -3.02 -10.81
CA VAL A 200 16.06 -1.64 -10.61
C VAL A 200 15.82 -1.27 -9.15
N ARG A 201 16.80 -0.66 -8.52
CA ARG A 201 16.74 -0.15 -7.14
C ARG A 201 17.14 1.31 -7.12
N ARG A 202 16.37 2.12 -6.40
CA ARG A 202 16.73 3.49 -6.07
C ARG A 202 17.00 3.53 -4.56
N GLU A 203 18.27 3.68 -4.17
CA GLU A 203 18.72 3.53 -2.78
C GLU A 203 18.02 4.49 -1.80
N GLU A 204 17.64 5.67 -2.27
CA GLU A 204 16.95 6.68 -1.44
C GLU A 204 15.43 6.50 -1.38
N TYR A 205 14.88 5.58 -2.19
CA TYR A 205 13.43 5.39 -2.31
C TYR A 205 12.96 4.17 -1.51
N GLY A 206 11.77 4.31 -0.94
CA GLY A 206 11.15 3.23 -0.19
C GLY A 206 9.81 3.61 0.41
N TYR A 207 9.28 2.72 1.21
CA TYR A 207 8.11 2.94 2.04
C TYR A 207 8.58 3.38 3.42
N TRP A 208 8.16 4.57 3.83
CA TRP A 208 8.58 5.21 5.08
C TRP A 208 7.39 5.29 6.02
N LEU A 209 7.56 4.73 7.21
CA LEU A 209 6.56 4.75 8.27
C LEU A 209 6.86 5.92 9.20
N SER A 210 5.88 6.79 9.40
CA SER A 210 5.92 7.86 10.39
C SER A 210 4.68 7.78 11.29
N ALA A 211 4.80 8.27 12.52
CA ALA A 211 3.70 8.28 13.49
C ALA A 211 3.62 9.64 14.18
N LYS A 212 2.45 10.25 14.15
CA LYS A 212 2.21 11.57 14.73
C LYS A 212 2.44 11.61 16.25
N HIS A 213 2.14 10.51 16.92
CA HIS A 213 2.28 10.33 18.36
C HIS A 213 3.07 9.05 18.64
N HIS A 214 4.32 8.98 18.15
CA HIS A 214 5.16 7.79 18.22
C HIS A 214 5.40 7.27 19.65
N ARG A 215 5.19 8.09 20.69
CA ARG A 215 5.25 7.68 22.11
C ARG A 215 3.88 7.29 22.71
N SER A 216 2.83 7.25 21.90
CA SER A 216 1.51 6.80 22.35
C SER A 216 1.57 5.31 22.73
N ALA A 217 1.01 4.96 23.89
CA ALA A 217 0.89 3.58 24.32
C ALA A 217 0.07 2.67 23.37
N VAL A 218 -0.69 3.27 22.46
CA VAL A 218 -1.49 2.55 21.45
C VAL A 218 -0.77 2.53 20.10
N VAL A 219 -0.25 3.67 19.65
CA VAL A 219 0.34 3.82 18.30
C VAL A 219 1.69 3.12 18.18
N GLN A 220 2.56 3.26 19.19
CA GLN A 220 3.90 2.67 19.15
C GLN A 220 3.90 1.14 18.95
N PRO A 221 3.13 0.33 19.72
CA PRO A 221 3.08 -1.11 19.50
C PRO A 221 2.57 -1.50 18.10
N ILE A 222 1.70 -0.68 17.50
CA ILE A 222 1.18 -0.92 16.14
C ILE A 222 2.30 -0.67 15.12
N CYS A 223 3.09 0.41 15.29
CA CYS A 223 4.25 0.67 14.43
C CYS A 223 5.27 -0.47 14.51
N GLU A 224 5.60 -0.93 15.70
CA GLU A 224 6.51 -2.06 15.93
C GLU A 224 5.98 -3.34 15.28
N TRP A 225 4.67 -3.58 15.38
CA TRP A 225 4.02 -4.72 14.75
C TRP A 225 4.09 -4.64 13.22
N LEU A 226 3.84 -3.47 12.62
CA LEU A 226 3.94 -3.24 11.17
C LEU A 226 5.37 -3.47 10.68
N MET A 227 6.39 -2.95 11.39
CA MET A 227 7.80 -3.17 11.08
C MET A 227 8.15 -4.66 11.14
N ALA A 228 7.74 -5.37 12.19
CA ALA A 228 7.98 -6.80 12.34
C ALA A 228 7.22 -7.63 11.29
N ALA A 229 6.00 -7.21 10.90
CA ALA A 229 5.25 -7.87 9.84
C ALA A 229 5.94 -7.72 8.49
N MET A 230 6.49 -6.54 8.19
CA MET A 230 7.27 -6.32 6.96
C MET A 230 8.55 -7.15 6.95
N GLN A 231 9.30 -7.19 8.03
CA GLN A 231 10.51 -8.03 8.13
C GLN A 231 10.20 -9.50 7.89
N ARG A 232 9.11 -10.02 8.47
CA ARG A 232 8.65 -11.41 8.20
C ARG A 232 8.25 -11.60 6.75
N HIS A 233 7.56 -10.62 6.17
CA HIS A 233 7.21 -10.64 4.75
C HIS A 233 8.47 -10.73 3.89
N GLU A 234 9.45 -9.85 4.08
CA GLU A 234 10.70 -9.86 3.33
C GLU A 234 11.49 -11.16 3.51
N ALA A 235 11.61 -11.67 4.76
CA ALA A 235 12.29 -12.94 5.03
C ALA A 235 11.61 -14.15 4.36
N THR A 236 10.27 -14.16 4.30
CA THR A 236 9.49 -15.23 3.65
C THR A 236 9.72 -15.27 2.14
N TYR A 237 10.05 -14.14 1.54
CA TYR A 237 10.23 -13.98 0.09
C TYR A 237 11.69 -13.67 -0.31
N ALA A 238 12.65 -13.81 0.62
CA ALA A 238 14.07 -13.68 0.32
C ALA A 238 14.49 -14.78 -0.67
N GLY A 239 14.88 -14.39 -1.88
CA GLY A 239 15.31 -15.32 -2.94
C GLY A 239 14.34 -15.47 -4.12
N LEU A 240 13.24 -14.72 -4.14
CA LEU A 240 12.36 -14.60 -5.31
C LEU A 240 12.86 -13.55 -6.29
#